data_8a76a021bcaf00db0f8281ef96c85eda
#
_entry.id   8a76a021bcaf00db0f8281ef96c85eda
#
_cell.length_a   1.000
_cell.length_b   1.000
_cell.length_c   1.000
_cell.angle_alpha   90.00
_cell.angle_beta   90.00
_cell.angle_gamma   90.00
#
_symmetry.space_group_name_H-M   'P 1'
#
loop_
_entity.id
_entity.type
_entity.pdbx_description
1 polymer ?
#
loop_
_entity_poly.entity_id
_entity_poly.type
_entity_poly.pdbx_seq_one_letter_code
_entity_poly.pdbx_strand_id
1 'polypeptide(L)'
;GGDKLFLPVENIDVLTRYGSEDSGAVVDKLGGIAWQSRKARVKKRLKDMADQLIRTAAERELQITEKIEVPSLSYEAFCSRFKYNETEDQLKSISDTLQDLARGRPMDRLICGDVGFGKTEVALRAAMVAASQGLQVAIVVPTTLLCRQHYQLFSERFSGTPIKVRQLSRLLTSQELSEVKSEINSGDCHIVIGTHALLGKSIEFSNLGLLIIDEEQHFGVAQKEKLKQIRGDIHVLTLTATPIPRTLQLAMSGVRDLSLIASPPVDRLAIRTFIMPYDGLVIREAIQRERHRGGQVFYVCPRIEDLSRVYDRLIKLIPDLKIASAHGRMVPSDLEDIMAAFCDGSYDVLLSTHIIESGLDIPNANTIIIHNSDKFGLAQLYQLRGRVGRS
;
A
#
# COMPACT_ATOMS: atom_id res chain seq x y z
N GLY A 1 -10.39 28.90 -28.35
CA GLY A 1 -11.26 30.00 -27.99
C GLY A 1 -10.44 31.05 -27.26
N GLY A 2 -10.79 32.33 -27.35
CA GLY A 2 -10.03 33.43 -26.73
C GLY A 2 -10.41 33.72 -25.27
N ASP A 3 -10.95 32.73 -24.56
CA ASP A 3 -11.41 32.90 -23.19
C ASP A 3 -10.23 33.14 -22.24
N LYS A 4 -10.30 34.20 -21.42
CA LYS A 4 -9.29 34.53 -20.42
C LYS A 4 -9.86 34.31 -19.03
N LEU A 5 -9.17 33.54 -18.21
CA LEU A 5 -9.45 33.39 -16.78
C LEU A 5 -8.42 34.19 -15.97
N PHE A 6 -8.90 35.10 -15.15
CA PHE A 6 -8.06 35.83 -14.20
C PHE A 6 -8.10 35.13 -12.86
N LEU A 7 -6.97 34.66 -12.39
CA LEU A 7 -6.83 34.03 -11.09
C LEU A 7 -6.08 34.98 -10.18
N PRO A 8 -6.58 35.30 -8.96
CA PRO A 8 -5.83 36.02 -7.96
C PRO A 8 -4.52 35.30 -7.63
N VAL A 9 -3.43 36.04 -7.42
CA VAL A 9 -2.11 35.47 -7.13
C VAL A 9 -2.15 34.57 -5.88
N GLU A 10 -2.99 34.89 -4.93
CA GLU A 10 -3.22 34.15 -3.68
C GLU A 10 -3.75 32.73 -3.93
N ASN A 11 -4.35 32.47 -5.09
CA ASN A 11 -4.92 31.19 -5.47
C ASN A 11 -4.08 30.44 -6.52
N ILE A 12 -2.80 30.76 -6.67
CA ILE A 12 -1.92 30.14 -7.65
C ILE A 12 -1.73 28.64 -7.40
N ASP A 13 -1.85 28.22 -6.13
CA ASP A 13 -1.76 26.81 -5.70
C ASP A 13 -2.91 25.93 -6.24
N VAL A 14 -3.99 26.53 -6.70
CA VAL A 14 -5.11 25.84 -7.34
C VAL A 14 -4.77 25.45 -8.78
N LEU A 15 -3.74 26.05 -9.38
CA LEU A 15 -3.33 25.75 -10.74
C LEU A 15 -2.51 24.45 -10.77
N THR A 16 -3.03 23.46 -11.47
CA THR A 16 -2.30 22.24 -11.78
C THR A 16 -2.14 22.08 -13.29
N ARG A 17 -1.00 21.53 -13.72
CA ARG A 17 -0.76 21.24 -15.14
C ARG A 17 -1.74 20.18 -15.61
N TYR A 18 -2.52 20.49 -16.66
CA TYR A 18 -3.51 19.58 -17.23
C TYR A 18 -2.96 18.90 -18.47
N GLY A 19 -2.75 17.58 -18.36
CA GLY A 19 -2.28 16.74 -19.48
C GLY A 19 -0.79 16.91 -19.81
N SER A 20 -0.29 16.07 -20.73
CA SER A 20 1.01 16.22 -21.39
C SER A 20 0.81 16.81 -22.77
N GLU A 21 1.84 17.41 -23.37
CA GLU A 21 1.81 17.98 -24.72
C GLU A 21 1.34 16.99 -25.80
N ASP A 22 1.56 15.68 -25.56
CA ASP A 22 1.20 14.58 -26.47
C ASP A 22 -0.17 13.95 -26.16
N SER A 23 -0.90 14.39 -25.13
CA SER A 23 -2.09 13.65 -24.66
C SER A 23 -3.39 13.98 -25.41
N GLY A 24 -3.39 14.89 -26.40
CA GLY A 24 -4.62 15.30 -27.09
C GLY A 24 -5.74 15.78 -26.13
N ALA A 25 -5.37 16.36 -25.00
CA ALA A 25 -6.29 16.75 -23.96
C ALA A 25 -7.36 17.70 -24.50
N VAL A 26 -8.61 17.27 -24.43
CA VAL A 26 -9.76 18.09 -24.83
C VAL A 26 -9.98 19.17 -23.78
N VAL A 27 -9.72 20.43 -24.14
CA VAL A 27 -9.95 21.59 -23.29
C VAL A 27 -11.41 22.02 -23.42
N ASP A 28 -12.12 22.07 -22.29
CA ASP A 28 -13.49 22.56 -22.25
C ASP A 28 -13.54 24.09 -22.38
N LYS A 29 -14.58 24.62 -23.06
CA LYS A 29 -14.86 26.06 -23.09
C LYS A 29 -15.33 26.52 -21.70
N LEU A 30 -14.81 27.67 -21.23
CA LEU A 30 -15.27 28.32 -20.00
C LEU A 30 -16.76 28.63 -20.12
N GLY A 31 -17.56 28.22 -19.12
CA GLY A 31 -19.02 28.41 -19.12
C GLY A 31 -19.80 27.49 -20.06
N GLY A 32 -19.15 26.56 -20.75
CA GLY A 32 -19.81 25.65 -21.69
C GLY A 32 -20.74 24.64 -21.01
N ILE A 33 -21.85 24.29 -21.71
CA ILE A 33 -22.85 23.30 -21.25
C ILE A 33 -22.18 21.93 -20.98
N ALA A 34 -21.18 21.54 -21.77
CA ALA A 34 -20.46 20.28 -21.61
C ALA A 34 -19.73 20.19 -20.26
N TRP A 35 -19.08 21.27 -19.82
CA TRP A 35 -18.43 21.35 -18.53
C TRP A 35 -19.45 21.27 -17.38
N GLN A 36 -20.56 22.04 -17.48
CA GLN A 36 -21.61 22.02 -16.45
C GLN A 36 -22.27 20.63 -16.33
N SER A 37 -22.54 19.97 -17.47
CA SER A 37 -23.10 18.62 -17.50
C SER A 37 -22.12 17.61 -16.89
N ARG A 38 -20.80 17.73 -17.16
CA ARG A 38 -19.75 16.87 -16.58
C ARG A 38 -19.65 17.09 -15.08
N LYS A 39 -19.63 18.36 -14.63
CA LYS A 39 -19.64 18.74 -13.21
C LYS A 39 -20.87 18.21 -12.48
N ALA A 40 -22.05 18.36 -13.06
CA ALA A 40 -23.31 17.85 -12.49
C ALA A 40 -23.29 16.31 -12.35
N ARG A 41 -22.78 15.60 -13.38
CA ARG A 41 -22.63 14.14 -13.36
C ARG A 41 -21.65 13.68 -12.27
N VAL A 42 -20.52 14.36 -12.12
CA VAL A 42 -19.53 14.07 -11.05
C VAL A 42 -20.16 14.35 -9.69
N LYS A 43 -20.83 15.49 -9.52
CA LYS A 43 -21.52 15.85 -8.26
C LYS A 43 -22.59 14.83 -7.88
N LYS A 44 -23.38 14.36 -8.85
CA LYS A 44 -24.38 13.31 -8.62
C LYS A 44 -23.74 12.01 -8.16
N ARG A 45 -22.67 11.55 -8.87
CA ARG A 45 -21.94 10.33 -8.47
C ARG A 45 -21.34 10.44 -7.06
N LEU A 46 -20.75 11.59 -6.72
CA LEU A 46 -20.22 11.83 -5.38
C LEU A 46 -21.31 11.78 -4.32
N LYS A 47 -22.49 12.35 -4.61
CA LYS A 47 -23.64 12.29 -3.71
C LYS A 47 -24.12 10.84 -3.53
N ASP A 48 -24.30 10.10 -4.61
CA ASP A 48 -24.76 8.69 -4.57
C ASP A 48 -23.75 7.83 -3.78
N MET A 49 -22.45 8.08 -3.93
CA MET A 49 -21.40 7.41 -3.15
C MET A 49 -21.46 7.79 -1.65
N ALA A 50 -21.64 9.06 -1.33
CA ALA A 50 -21.76 9.52 0.04
C ALA A 50 -23.00 8.92 0.74
N ASP A 51 -24.16 8.92 0.06
CA ASP A 51 -25.40 8.33 0.57
C ASP A 51 -25.22 6.82 0.84
N GLN A 52 -24.51 6.11 -0.05
CA GLN A 52 -24.20 4.69 0.13
C GLN A 52 -23.28 4.46 1.33
N LEU A 53 -22.23 5.27 1.50
CA LEU A 53 -21.32 5.17 2.64
C LEU A 53 -22.03 5.42 3.97
N ILE A 54 -22.88 6.44 4.02
CA ILE A 54 -23.67 6.77 5.23
C ILE A 54 -24.61 5.61 5.59
N ARG A 55 -25.30 5.03 4.60
CA ARG A 55 -26.16 3.85 4.83
C ARG A 55 -25.39 2.67 5.40
N THR A 56 -24.25 2.33 4.78
CA THR A 56 -23.39 1.23 5.26
C THR A 56 -22.87 1.48 6.67
N ALA A 57 -22.51 2.75 7.01
CA ALA A 57 -22.09 3.10 8.35
C ALA A 57 -23.24 2.96 9.36
N ALA A 58 -24.45 3.42 9.00
CA ALA A 58 -25.64 3.31 9.85
C ALA A 58 -26.05 1.83 10.06
N GLU A 59 -26.00 1.00 9.03
CA GLU A 59 -26.24 -0.45 9.14
C GLU A 59 -25.27 -1.12 10.09
N ARG A 60 -23.98 -0.77 10.04
CA ARG A 60 -22.94 -1.27 10.96
C ARG A 60 -23.18 -0.86 12.41
N GLU A 61 -23.59 0.37 12.63
CA GLU A 61 -23.91 0.86 13.99
C GLU A 61 -25.02 0.06 14.68
N LEU A 62 -25.91 -0.56 13.90
CA LEU A 62 -27.00 -1.41 14.39
C LEU A 62 -26.58 -2.87 14.60
N GLN A 63 -25.45 -3.29 14.06
CA GLN A 63 -24.96 -4.66 14.20
C GLN A 63 -24.26 -4.85 15.54
N ILE A 64 -24.42 -6.05 16.09
CA ILE A 64 -23.76 -6.48 17.34
C ILE A 64 -22.79 -7.60 16.96
N THR A 65 -21.55 -7.49 17.39
CA THR A 65 -20.53 -8.53 17.26
C THR A 65 -19.93 -8.86 18.63
N GLU A 66 -19.19 -9.96 18.70
CA GLU A 66 -18.47 -10.30 19.92
C GLU A 66 -17.44 -9.24 20.26
N LYS A 67 -17.32 -8.93 21.55
CA LYS A 67 -16.26 -8.05 22.07
C LYS A 67 -14.94 -8.79 22.05
N ILE A 68 -13.96 -8.24 21.42
CA ILE A 68 -12.61 -8.78 21.39
C ILE A 68 -11.79 -8.08 22.46
N GLU A 69 -11.54 -8.76 23.58
CA GLU A 69 -10.78 -8.20 24.69
C GLU A 69 -9.28 -8.50 24.54
N VAL A 70 -8.45 -7.57 25.01
CA VAL A 70 -6.98 -7.73 24.93
C VAL A 70 -6.49 -8.70 25.98
N PRO A 71 -5.88 -9.83 25.64
CA PRO A 71 -5.31 -10.77 26.58
C PRO A 71 -4.01 -10.21 27.17
N SER A 72 -4.03 -9.70 28.43
CA SER A 72 -2.95 -8.88 29.00
C SER A 72 -1.55 -9.50 28.88
N LEU A 73 -1.31 -10.70 29.39
CA LEU A 73 0.04 -11.31 29.44
C LEU A 73 0.60 -11.68 28.06
N SER A 74 -0.20 -12.33 27.21
CA SER A 74 0.26 -12.75 25.89
C SER A 74 0.44 -11.57 24.94
N TYR A 75 -0.37 -10.53 25.10
CA TYR A 75 -0.26 -9.30 24.32
C TYR A 75 0.99 -8.50 24.70
N GLU A 76 1.28 -8.33 25.98
CA GLU A 76 2.50 -7.65 26.45
C GLU A 76 3.77 -8.37 25.96
N ALA A 77 3.79 -9.71 26.06
CA ALA A 77 4.88 -10.52 25.53
C ALA A 77 5.04 -10.39 24.01
N PHE A 78 3.93 -10.21 23.26
CA PHE A 78 3.97 -9.94 21.82
C PHE A 78 4.49 -8.53 21.52
N CYS A 79 4.07 -7.52 22.29
CA CYS A 79 4.54 -6.14 22.13
C CYS A 79 6.04 -6.00 22.40
N SER A 80 6.58 -6.69 23.42
CA SER A 80 8.01 -6.64 23.75
C SER A 80 8.94 -7.20 22.67
N ARG A 81 8.41 -7.96 21.70
CA ARG A 81 9.17 -8.45 20.53
C ARG A 81 9.30 -7.42 19.40
N PHE A 82 8.65 -6.27 19.53
CA PHE A 82 8.83 -5.20 18.56
C PHE A 82 10.21 -4.56 18.73
N LYS A 83 10.97 -4.50 17.63
CA LYS A 83 12.40 -4.10 17.65
C LYS A 83 12.62 -2.59 17.73
N TYR A 84 11.57 -1.79 17.55
CA TYR A 84 11.63 -0.35 17.47
C TYR A 84 10.81 0.30 18.59
N ASN A 85 11.06 1.59 18.84
CA ASN A 85 10.22 2.38 19.72
C ASN A 85 9.03 2.92 18.93
N GLU A 86 7.83 2.73 19.46
CA GLU A 86 6.61 3.25 18.85
C GLU A 86 6.56 4.79 18.96
N THR A 87 6.09 5.42 17.88
CA THR A 87 5.76 6.85 17.93
C THR A 87 4.40 7.05 18.66
N GLU A 88 4.14 8.28 19.12
CA GLU A 88 2.86 8.61 19.76
C GLU A 88 1.68 8.34 18.84
N ASP A 89 1.81 8.63 17.53
CA ASP A 89 0.78 8.38 16.53
C ASP A 89 0.51 6.88 16.34
N GLN A 90 1.56 6.05 16.37
CA GLN A 90 1.43 4.60 16.31
C GLN A 90 0.71 4.06 17.55
N LEU A 91 1.12 4.47 18.75
CA LEU A 91 0.48 4.08 20.00
C LEU A 91 -0.99 4.48 20.02
N LYS A 92 -1.31 5.70 19.60
CA LYS A 92 -2.68 6.17 19.47
C LYS A 92 -3.49 5.33 18.48
N SER A 93 -2.93 5.05 17.29
CA SER A 93 -3.61 4.25 16.26
C SER A 93 -3.86 2.82 16.72
N ILE A 94 -2.94 2.23 17.49
CA ILE A 94 -3.08 0.92 18.11
C ILE A 94 -4.19 0.97 19.16
N SER A 95 -4.15 1.94 20.07
CA SER A 95 -5.16 2.11 21.14
C SER A 95 -6.56 2.29 20.54
N ASP A 96 -6.71 3.16 19.54
CA ASP A 96 -7.97 3.39 18.84
C ASP A 96 -8.51 2.09 18.20
N THR A 97 -7.64 1.32 17.55
CA THR A 97 -7.99 0.04 16.90
C THR A 97 -8.45 -1.00 17.93
N LEU A 98 -7.74 -1.13 19.05
CA LEU A 98 -8.09 -2.09 20.10
C LEU A 98 -9.38 -1.70 20.82
N GLN A 99 -9.62 -0.41 21.03
CA GLN A 99 -10.88 0.09 21.58
C GLN A 99 -12.06 -0.24 20.65
N ASP A 100 -11.89 -0.10 19.33
CA ASP A 100 -12.94 -0.45 18.39
C ASP A 100 -13.25 -1.94 18.40
N LEU A 101 -12.24 -2.81 18.46
CA LEU A 101 -12.42 -4.25 18.59
C LEU A 101 -13.20 -4.65 19.85
N ALA A 102 -13.05 -3.90 20.93
CA ALA A 102 -13.72 -4.14 22.23
C ALA A 102 -15.14 -3.54 22.31
N ARG A 103 -15.57 -2.72 21.34
CA ARG A 103 -16.90 -2.03 21.38
C ARG A 103 -18.09 -2.96 21.25
N GLY A 104 -17.91 -4.19 20.73
CA GLY A 104 -19.03 -5.09 20.43
C GLY A 104 -19.85 -4.69 19.19
N ARG A 105 -19.24 -3.96 18.28
CA ARG A 105 -19.75 -3.56 16.96
C ARG A 105 -18.68 -3.78 15.91
N PRO A 106 -19.05 -4.11 14.66
CA PRO A 106 -18.07 -4.29 13.59
C PRO A 106 -17.25 -3.02 13.36
N MET A 107 -15.93 -3.10 13.55
CA MET A 107 -15.00 -2.01 13.28
C MET A 107 -14.88 -1.76 11.76
N ASP A 108 -14.80 -0.51 11.33
CA ASP A 108 -14.32 -0.12 9.99
C ASP A 108 -13.34 1.06 10.12
N ARG A 109 -12.10 0.73 10.42
CA ARG A 109 -11.05 1.72 10.65
C ARG A 109 -10.07 1.79 9.50
N LEU A 110 -9.73 3.02 9.12
CA LEU A 110 -8.70 3.33 8.12
C LEU A 110 -7.46 3.89 8.82
N ILE A 111 -6.34 3.21 8.67
CA ILE A 111 -5.02 3.69 9.12
C ILE A 111 -4.32 4.34 7.93
N CYS A 112 -4.11 5.65 8.03
CA CYS A 112 -3.36 6.42 7.06
C CYS A 112 -1.99 6.76 7.60
N GLY A 113 -0.96 6.60 6.79
CA GLY A 113 0.41 6.99 7.15
C GLY A 113 1.32 6.76 5.97
N ASP A 114 2.41 7.51 5.89
CA ASP A 114 3.36 7.37 4.80
C ASP A 114 4.01 5.97 4.81
N VAL A 115 4.69 5.63 3.73
CA VAL A 115 5.39 4.35 3.61
C VAL A 115 6.50 4.28 4.67
N GLY A 116 6.55 3.14 5.39
CA GLY A 116 7.54 2.94 6.47
C GLY A 116 7.16 3.60 7.81
N PHE A 117 5.95 4.14 7.98
CA PHE A 117 5.50 4.72 9.25
C PHE A 117 4.89 3.69 10.23
N GLY A 118 5.08 2.40 9.98
CA GLY A 118 4.71 1.34 10.91
C GLY A 118 3.22 0.96 10.93
N LYS A 119 2.46 1.27 9.87
CA LYS A 119 1.05 0.82 9.73
C LYS A 119 0.88 -0.68 9.96
N THR A 120 1.84 -1.46 9.52
CA THR A 120 1.82 -2.94 9.66
C THR A 120 1.90 -3.38 11.11
N GLU A 121 2.54 -2.62 12.02
CA GLU A 121 2.56 -2.96 13.45
C GLU A 121 1.16 -2.83 14.06
N VAL A 122 0.36 -1.84 13.65
CA VAL A 122 -1.05 -1.72 14.06
C VAL A 122 -1.83 -2.97 13.64
N ALA A 123 -1.62 -3.43 12.40
CA ALA A 123 -2.25 -4.64 11.86
C ALA A 123 -1.82 -5.91 12.62
N LEU A 124 -0.53 -6.04 12.94
CA LEU A 124 0.02 -7.16 13.72
C LEU A 124 -0.63 -7.25 15.11
N ARG A 125 -0.77 -6.12 15.80
CA ARG A 125 -1.38 -6.10 17.14
C ARG A 125 -2.87 -6.39 17.10
N ALA A 126 -3.60 -5.86 16.11
CA ALA A 126 -5.01 -6.20 15.92
C ALA A 126 -5.19 -7.70 15.60
N ALA A 127 -4.33 -8.25 14.72
CA ALA A 127 -4.35 -9.67 14.37
C ALA A 127 -4.03 -10.57 15.58
N MET A 128 -3.07 -10.17 16.43
CA MET A 128 -2.74 -10.90 17.67
C MET A 128 -3.94 -10.99 18.59
N VAL A 129 -4.63 -9.88 18.82
CA VAL A 129 -5.78 -9.83 19.72
C VAL A 129 -6.93 -10.67 19.17
N ALA A 130 -7.28 -10.53 17.89
CA ALA A 130 -8.34 -11.31 17.28
C ALA A 130 -8.05 -12.82 17.26
N ALA A 131 -6.84 -13.21 16.83
CA ALA A 131 -6.44 -14.62 16.79
C ALA A 131 -6.35 -15.27 18.16
N SER A 132 -5.99 -14.52 19.22
CA SER A 132 -5.97 -15.01 20.59
C SER A 132 -7.35 -15.34 21.16
N GLN A 133 -8.41 -14.79 20.58
CA GLN A 133 -9.81 -15.09 20.93
C GLN A 133 -10.41 -16.22 20.07
N GLY A 134 -9.58 -16.91 19.26
CA GLY A 134 -10.01 -17.99 18.39
C GLY A 134 -10.70 -17.53 17.10
N LEU A 135 -10.60 -16.24 16.76
CA LEU A 135 -11.12 -15.71 15.50
C LEU A 135 -10.08 -15.89 14.39
N GLN A 136 -10.56 -16.13 13.18
CA GLN A 136 -9.69 -16.13 12.01
C GLN A 136 -9.46 -14.69 11.50
N VAL A 137 -8.23 -14.42 11.06
CA VAL A 137 -7.80 -13.15 10.50
C VAL A 137 -7.41 -13.34 9.05
N ALA A 138 -8.04 -12.60 8.14
CA ALA A 138 -7.68 -12.57 6.72
C ALA A 138 -6.95 -11.25 6.40
N ILE A 139 -5.77 -11.35 5.77
CA ILE A 139 -5.00 -10.19 5.32
C ILE A 139 -4.93 -10.22 3.81
N VAL A 140 -5.56 -9.22 3.18
CA VAL A 140 -5.66 -9.12 1.73
C VAL A 140 -4.71 -8.04 1.23
N VAL A 141 -3.83 -8.44 0.32
CA VAL A 141 -2.81 -7.57 -0.28
C VAL A 141 -2.91 -7.58 -1.81
N PRO A 142 -2.46 -6.52 -2.52
CA PRO A 142 -2.66 -6.41 -3.97
C PRO A 142 -1.77 -7.35 -4.80
N THR A 143 -0.60 -7.74 -4.32
CA THR A 143 0.39 -8.51 -5.09
C THR A 143 0.90 -9.74 -4.33
N THR A 144 1.37 -10.75 -5.07
CA THR A 144 1.97 -11.96 -4.47
C THR A 144 3.27 -11.67 -3.73
N LEU A 145 4.02 -10.67 -4.17
CA LEU A 145 5.25 -10.27 -3.50
C LEU A 145 4.98 -9.61 -2.14
N LEU A 146 3.98 -8.73 -2.05
CA LEU A 146 3.51 -8.22 -0.75
C LEU A 146 2.97 -9.34 0.14
N CYS A 147 2.28 -10.32 -0.44
CA CYS A 147 1.82 -11.50 0.30
C CYS A 147 3.00 -12.24 0.93
N ARG A 148 4.07 -12.49 0.18
CA ARG A 148 5.31 -13.12 0.68
C ARG A 148 5.96 -12.29 1.80
N GLN A 149 6.08 -10.96 1.63
CA GLN A 149 6.67 -10.08 2.64
C GLN A 149 5.86 -10.05 3.93
N HIS A 150 4.54 -9.87 3.83
CA HIS A 150 3.67 -9.93 5.01
C HIS A 150 3.70 -11.30 5.67
N TYR A 151 3.70 -12.39 4.88
CA TYR A 151 3.79 -13.73 5.43
C TYR A 151 5.09 -13.94 6.23
N GLN A 152 6.24 -13.52 5.70
CA GLN A 152 7.52 -13.61 6.40
C GLN A 152 7.48 -12.81 7.71
N LEU A 153 7.03 -11.56 7.67
CA LEU A 153 6.94 -10.70 8.83
C LEU A 153 5.99 -11.26 9.90
N PHE A 154 4.81 -11.69 9.50
CA PHE A 154 3.84 -12.27 10.42
C PHE A 154 4.34 -13.61 11.00
N SER A 155 4.93 -14.47 10.18
CA SER A 155 5.50 -15.74 10.64
C SER A 155 6.64 -15.53 11.66
N GLU A 156 7.52 -14.54 11.45
CA GLU A 156 8.57 -14.17 12.41
C GLU A 156 7.97 -13.67 13.72
N ARG A 157 7.01 -12.74 13.65
CA ARG A 157 6.39 -12.12 14.82
C ARG A 157 5.55 -13.08 15.65
N PHE A 158 4.87 -14.03 15.00
CA PHE A 158 4.05 -15.05 15.68
C PHE A 158 4.81 -16.33 16.02
N SER A 159 6.12 -16.40 15.70
CA SER A 159 6.96 -17.55 16.05
C SER A 159 6.94 -17.81 17.57
N GLY A 160 6.78 -19.07 17.97
CA GLY A 160 6.70 -19.46 19.38
C GLY A 160 5.37 -19.12 20.06
N THR A 161 4.34 -18.70 19.31
CA THR A 161 2.97 -18.63 19.78
C THR A 161 2.15 -19.80 19.22
N PRO A 162 1.00 -20.13 19.80
CA PRO A 162 0.11 -21.18 19.24
C PRO A 162 -0.61 -20.74 17.97
N ILE A 163 -0.46 -19.50 17.53
CA ILE A 163 -1.15 -18.92 16.38
C ILE A 163 -0.46 -19.36 15.10
N LYS A 164 -1.20 -20.10 14.25
CA LYS A 164 -0.73 -20.55 12.95
C LYS A 164 -0.97 -19.50 11.88
N VAL A 165 0.10 -19.12 11.16
CA VAL A 165 0.07 -18.20 10.03
C VAL A 165 0.26 -18.99 8.74
N ARG A 166 -0.56 -18.71 7.71
CA ARG A 166 -0.46 -19.30 6.38
C ARG A 166 -0.50 -18.22 5.30
N GLN A 167 0.08 -18.54 4.15
CA GLN A 167 -0.09 -17.72 2.96
C GLN A 167 -0.96 -18.43 1.92
N LEU A 168 -1.72 -17.67 1.15
CA LEU A 168 -2.50 -18.15 0.02
C LEU A 168 -2.19 -17.30 -1.20
N SER A 169 -1.29 -17.80 -2.03
CA SER A 169 -0.85 -17.12 -3.25
C SER A 169 -0.65 -18.12 -4.39
N ARG A 170 -0.55 -17.63 -5.61
CA ARG A 170 -0.27 -18.46 -6.79
C ARG A 170 1.14 -19.07 -6.81
N LEU A 171 2.00 -18.70 -5.87
CA LEU A 171 3.34 -19.28 -5.73
C LEU A 171 3.32 -20.65 -5.05
N LEU A 172 2.20 -21.05 -4.45
CA LEU A 172 2.02 -22.33 -3.83
C LEU A 172 1.74 -23.41 -4.89
N THR A 173 2.21 -24.62 -4.62
CA THR A 173 1.84 -25.81 -5.39
C THR A 173 0.35 -26.13 -5.20
N SER A 174 -0.22 -26.90 -6.09
CA SER A 174 -1.64 -27.32 -6.00
C SER A 174 -1.94 -28.08 -4.71
N GLN A 175 -0.98 -28.87 -4.21
CA GLN A 175 -1.12 -29.60 -2.95
C GLN A 175 -1.13 -28.66 -1.75
N GLU A 176 -0.12 -27.77 -1.62
CA GLU A 176 -0.07 -26.77 -0.55
C GLU A 176 -1.30 -25.88 -0.52
N LEU A 177 -1.79 -25.49 -1.71
CA LEU A 177 -3.00 -24.68 -1.84
C LEU A 177 -4.24 -25.41 -1.31
N SER A 178 -4.34 -26.72 -1.56
CA SER A 178 -5.43 -27.57 -1.03
C SER A 178 -5.33 -27.72 0.49
N GLU A 179 -4.13 -27.92 1.02
CA GLU A 179 -3.86 -28.02 2.47
C GLU A 179 -4.25 -26.73 3.20
N VAL A 180 -3.78 -25.56 2.69
CA VAL A 180 -4.10 -24.27 3.28
C VAL A 180 -5.61 -23.99 3.26
N LYS A 181 -6.31 -24.33 2.16
CA LYS A 181 -7.77 -24.20 2.10
C LYS A 181 -8.47 -25.08 3.13
N SER A 182 -8.01 -26.31 3.29
CA SER A 182 -8.56 -27.23 4.31
C SER A 182 -8.35 -26.68 5.72
N GLU A 183 -7.16 -26.16 6.03
CA GLU A 183 -6.87 -25.55 7.33
C GLU A 183 -7.69 -24.26 7.59
N ILE A 184 -8.00 -23.48 6.55
CA ILE A 184 -8.90 -22.31 6.68
C ILE A 184 -10.32 -22.78 7.01
N ASN A 185 -10.83 -23.77 6.28
CA ASN A 185 -12.20 -24.29 6.45
C ASN A 185 -12.38 -25.00 7.79
N SER A 186 -11.35 -25.68 8.31
CA SER A 186 -11.40 -26.34 9.63
C SER A 186 -11.23 -25.37 10.81
N GLY A 187 -10.68 -24.16 10.57
CA GLY A 187 -10.32 -23.22 11.63
C GLY A 187 -8.92 -23.42 12.21
N ASP A 188 -8.15 -24.40 11.72
CA ASP A 188 -6.77 -24.64 12.17
C ASP A 188 -5.79 -23.53 11.78
N CYS A 189 -6.10 -22.79 10.72
CA CYS A 189 -5.38 -21.61 10.30
C CYS A 189 -5.97 -20.35 10.98
N HIS A 190 -5.20 -19.69 11.85
CA HIS A 190 -5.65 -18.51 12.58
C HIS A 190 -5.48 -17.23 11.78
N ILE A 191 -4.35 -17.09 11.07
CA ILE A 191 -4.05 -15.92 10.24
C ILE A 191 -3.70 -16.38 8.83
N VAL A 192 -4.41 -15.88 7.84
CA VAL A 192 -4.10 -16.16 6.44
C VAL A 192 -3.83 -14.87 5.68
N ILE A 193 -2.71 -14.85 4.96
CA ILE A 193 -2.29 -13.72 4.14
C ILE A 193 -2.37 -14.13 2.68
N GLY A 194 -3.05 -13.33 1.87
CA GLY A 194 -3.20 -13.66 0.45
C GLY A 194 -3.56 -12.47 -0.41
N THR A 195 -3.59 -12.72 -1.70
CA THR A 195 -4.09 -11.76 -2.65
C THR A 195 -5.63 -11.80 -2.70
N HIS A 196 -6.23 -11.13 -3.66
CA HIS A 196 -7.68 -11.21 -3.92
C HIS A 196 -8.22 -12.65 -4.07
N ALA A 197 -7.37 -13.64 -4.21
CA ALA A 197 -7.75 -15.05 -4.21
C ALA A 197 -8.44 -15.47 -2.91
N LEU A 198 -8.10 -14.84 -1.77
CA LEU A 198 -8.78 -15.04 -0.48
C LEU A 198 -10.27 -14.67 -0.50
N LEU A 199 -10.69 -13.81 -1.44
CA LEU A 199 -12.07 -13.38 -1.62
C LEU A 199 -12.83 -14.30 -2.59
N GLY A 200 -12.23 -15.41 -3.01
CA GLY A 200 -12.82 -16.38 -3.94
C GLY A 200 -13.88 -17.22 -3.25
N LYS A 201 -14.89 -17.65 -4.03
CA LYS A 201 -15.98 -18.55 -3.55
C LYS A 201 -15.48 -19.92 -3.04
N SER A 202 -14.24 -20.28 -3.35
CA SER A 202 -13.63 -21.56 -2.93
C SER A 202 -12.97 -21.49 -1.55
N ILE A 203 -13.04 -20.36 -0.87
CA ILE A 203 -12.52 -20.15 0.47
C ILE A 203 -13.70 -19.90 1.39
N GLU A 204 -13.88 -20.77 2.34
CA GLU A 204 -14.88 -20.66 3.38
C GLU A 204 -14.18 -20.59 4.73
N PHE A 205 -14.33 -19.47 5.41
CA PHE A 205 -13.77 -19.29 6.75
C PHE A 205 -14.73 -19.89 7.78
N SER A 206 -14.21 -20.62 8.74
CA SER A 206 -15.04 -21.18 9.81
C SER A 206 -15.45 -20.11 10.84
N ASN A 207 -14.58 -19.15 11.13
CA ASN A 207 -14.82 -18.08 12.11
C ASN A 207 -14.04 -16.81 11.79
N LEU A 208 -14.31 -16.17 10.63
CA LEU A 208 -13.65 -14.94 10.23
C LEU A 208 -14.13 -13.76 11.08
N GLY A 209 -13.26 -13.22 11.94
CA GLY A 209 -13.57 -12.06 12.79
C GLY A 209 -12.92 -10.75 12.35
N LEU A 210 -11.73 -10.82 11.71
CA LEU A 210 -10.98 -9.63 11.31
C LEU A 210 -10.49 -9.74 9.85
N LEU A 211 -10.81 -8.73 9.07
CA LEU A 211 -10.29 -8.54 7.71
C LEU A 211 -9.35 -7.33 7.68
N ILE A 212 -8.10 -7.56 7.35
CA ILE A 212 -7.10 -6.53 7.14
C ILE A 212 -6.87 -6.35 5.65
N ILE A 213 -6.93 -5.11 5.15
CA ILE A 213 -6.77 -4.78 3.75
C ILE A 213 -5.62 -3.81 3.62
N ASP A 214 -4.57 -4.20 2.91
CA ASP A 214 -3.45 -3.31 2.62
C ASP A 214 -3.57 -2.75 1.19
N GLU A 215 -3.38 -1.42 1.06
CA GLU A 215 -3.37 -0.69 -0.21
C GLU A 215 -4.63 -0.95 -1.07
N GLU A 216 -5.82 -0.79 -0.49
CA GLU A 216 -7.13 -1.03 -1.15
C GLU A 216 -7.29 -0.34 -2.52
N GLN A 217 -6.61 0.79 -2.76
CA GLN A 217 -6.68 1.53 -4.01
C GLN A 217 -6.18 0.73 -5.22
N HIS A 218 -5.32 -0.26 -5.01
CA HIS A 218 -4.79 -1.13 -6.06
C HIS A 218 -5.73 -2.27 -6.46
N PHE A 219 -6.85 -2.46 -5.75
CA PHE A 219 -7.85 -3.46 -6.11
C PHE A 219 -8.79 -2.99 -7.22
N GLY A 220 -9.10 -3.89 -8.14
CA GLY A 220 -10.07 -3.67 -9.20
C GLY A 220 -11.51 -3.56 -8.68
N VAL A 221 -12.42 -3.09 -9.54
CA VAL A 221 -13.84 -2.87 -9.18
C VAL A 221 -14.52 -4.14 -8.66
N ALA A 222 -14.33 -5.28 -9.34
CA ALA A 222 -14.94 -6.55 -8.93
C ALA A 222 -14.43 -7.04 -7.57
N GLN A 223 -13.17 -6.76 -7.25
CA GLN A 223 -12.55 -7.11 -5.96
C GLN A 223 -13.11 -6.22 -4.83
N LYS A 224 -13.28 -4.93 -5.09
CA LYS A 224 -13.89 -3.99 -4.14
C LYS A 224 -15.35 -4.32 -3.83
N GLU A 225 -16.10 -4.80 -4.83
CA GLU A 225 -17.48 -5.26 -4.62
C GLU A 225 -17.54 -6.50 -3.70
N LYS A 226 -16.64 -7.47 -3.89
CA LYS A 226 -16.53 -8.64 -3.00
C LYS A 226 -16.15 -8.24 -1.57
N LEU A 227 -15.18 -7.33 -1.43
CA LEU A 227 -14.80 -6.78 -0.12
C LEU A 227 -15.98 -6.12 0.59
N LYS A 228 -16.84 -5.41 -0.13
CA LYS A 228 -18.06 -4.81 0.44
C LYS A 228 -19.03 -5.85 0.98
N GLN A 229 -19.18 -6.99 0.28
CA GLN A 229 -20.09 -8.07 0.71
C GLN A 229 -19.61 -8.73 2.02
N ILE A 230 -18.30 -8.89 2.21
CA ILE A 230 -17.69 -9.50 3.39
C ILE A 230 -17.70 -8.54 4.60
N ARG A 231 -17.67 -7.24 4.36
CA ARG A 231 -17.54 -6.18 5.39
C ARG A 231 -18.73 -6.05 6.35
N GLY A 232 -19.86 -6.68 6.06
CA GLY A 232 -21.09 -6.48 6.83
C GLY A 232 -20.93 -6.80 8.31
N ASP A 233 -20.45 -8.00 8.61
CA ASP A 233 -20.57 -8.62 9.94
C ASP A 233 -19.24 -8.79 10.68
N ILE A 234 -18.12 -8.37 10.07
CA ILE A 234 -16.77 -8.56 10.61
C ILE A 234 -16.04 -7.24 10.86
N HIS A 235 -15.02 -7.27 11.69
CA HIS A 235 -14.11 -6.13 11.87
C HIS A 235 -13.26 -5.94 10.62
N VAL A 236 -13.10 -4.69 10.17
CA VAL A 236 -12.29 -4.33 9.00
C VAL A 236 -11.27 -3.26 9.38
N LEU A 237 -10.01 -3.55 9.11
CA LEU A 237 -8.89 -2.64 9.23
C LEU A 237 -8.26 -2.42 7.87
N THR A 238 -8.29 -1.19 7.37
CA THR A 238 -7.66 -0.85 6.08
C THR A 238 -6.40 -0.03 6.31
N LEU A 239 -5.33 -0.39 5.62
CA LEU A 239 -4.06 0.33 5.64
C LEU A 239 -3.88 1.05 4.30
N THR A 240 -3.40 2.30 4.32
CA THR A 240 -3.07 3.04 3.10
C THR A 240 -1.88 3.97 3.30
N ALA A 241 -1.03 4.04 2.26
CA ALA A 241 0.06 5.01 2.19
C ALA A 241 -0.33 6.30 1.46
N THR A 242 -1.54 6.36 0.85
CA THR A 242 -1.97 7.58 0.18
C THR A 242 -2.43 8.62 1.20
N PRO A 243 -1.84 9.83 1.20
CA PRO A 243 -2.28 10.89 2.10
C PRO A 243 -3.71 11.31 1.76
N ILE A 244 -4.57 11.37 2.76
CA ILE A 244 -5.95 11.88 2.60
C ILE A 244 -5.93 13.37 2.90
N PRO A 245 -6.41 14.23 1.97
CA PRO A 245 -6.51 15.66 2.23
C PRO A 245 -7.36 15.95 3.48
N ARG A 246 -6.95 16.96 4.25
CA ARG A 246 -7.62 17.30 5.52
C ARG A 246 -9.13 17.55 5.39
N THR A 247 -9.53 18.13 4.28
CA THR A 247 -10.96 18.35 3.95
C THR A 247 -11.71 17.03 3.76
N LEU A 248 -11.09 16.02 3.17
CA LEU A 248 -11.69 14.71 2.99
C LEU A 248 -11.71 13.92 4.32
N GLN A 249 -10.71 14.09 5.18
CA GLN A 249 -10.70 13.52 6.53
C GLN A 249 -11.90 14.02 7.34
N LEU A 250 -12.16 15.33 7.32
CA LEU A 250 -13.32 15.93 7.97
C LEU A 250 -14.65 15.44 7.37
N ALA A 251 -14.72 15.28 6.05
CA ALA A 251 -15.92 14.77 5.39
C ALA A 251 -16.21 13.30 5.68
N MET A 252 -15.16 12.51 5.99
CA MET A 252 -15.30 11.09 6.36
C MET A 252 -15.53 10.89 7.86
N SER A 253 -15.36 11.93 8.67
CA SER A 253 -15.60 11.89 10.12
C SER A 253 -17.07 11.52 10.40
N GLY A 254 -17.27 10.44 11.16
CA GLY A 254 -18.61 9.90 11.44
C GLY A 254 -19.15 8.89 10.40
N VAL A 255 -18.44 8.69 9.26
CA VAL A 255 -18.78 7.67 8.27
C VAL A 255 -17.82 6.49 8.37
N ARG A 256 -16.55 6.76 8.67
CA ARG A 256 -15.50 5.77 8.86
C ARG A 256 -14.50 6.26 9.90
N ASP A 257 -14.10 5.38 10.80
CA ASP A 257 -13.07 5.69 11.77
C ASP A 257 -11.70 5.83 11.10
N LEU A 258 -10.97 6.89 11.46
CA LEU A 258 -9.69 7.24 10.83
C LEU A 258 -8.62 7.48 11.90
N SER A 259 -7.48 6.83 11.75
CA SER A 259 -6.25 7.12 12.51
C SER A 259 -5.13 7.53 11.54
N LEU A 260 -4.42 8.60 11.88
CA LEU A 260 -3.33 9.14 11.08
C LEU A 260 -2.00 8.94 11.79
N ILE A 261 -1.06 8.28 11.13
CA ILE A 261 0.34 8.19 11.56
C ILE A 261 1.14 9.19 10.73
N ALA A 262 1.36 10.38 11.30
CA ALA A 262 2.05 11.49 10.63
C ALA A 262 3.54 11.57 11.01
N SER A 263 3.92 11.00 12.15
CA SER A 263 5.29 11.02 12.68
C SER A 263 6.10 9.83 12.13
N PRO A 264 7.26 10.08 11.47
CA PRO A 264 8.16 9.02 11.07
C PRO A 264 8.78 8.33 12.31
N PRO A 265 9.15 7.04 12.23
CA PRO A 265 9.95 6.39 13.27
C PRO A 265 11.24 7.15 13.54
N VAL A 266 11.69 7.16 14.81
CA VAL A 266 12.87 7.94 15.25
C VAL A 266 14.15 7.49 14.55
N ASP A 267 14.25 6.20 14.24
CA ASP A 267 15.44 5.60 13.63
C ASP A 267 15.49 5.76 12.09
N ARG A 268 14.49 6.41 11.49
CA ARG A 268 14.47 6.62 10.04
C ARG A 268 15.48 7.66 9.61
N LEU A 269 16.49 7.22 8.85
CA LEU A 269 17.50 8.13 8.30
C LEU A 269 16.88 9.13 7.30
N ALA A 270 17.29 10.38 7.40
CA ALA A 270 16.85 11.41 6.47
C ALA A 270 17.36 11.13 5.05
N ILE A 271 16.45 11.07 4.09
CA ILE A 271 16.79 10.85 2.68
C ILE A 271 17.43 12.12 2.12
N ARG A 272 18.68 12.02 1.71
CA ARG A 272 19.38 13.11 1.00
C ARG A 272 18.89 13.16 -0.44
N THR A 273 18.34 14.30 -0.84
CA THR A 273 17.78 14.51 -2.18
C THR A 273 18.63 15.52 -2.94
N PHE A 274 19.03 15.16 -4.16
CA PHE A 274 19.81 16.02 -5.06
C PHE A 274 19.03 16.22 -6.35
N ILE A 275 19.00 17.46 -6.84
CA ILE A 275 18.40 17.81 -8.14
C ILE A 275 19.53 18.40 -8.98
N MET A 276 19.81 17.76 -10.12
CA MET A 276 20.93 18.14 -10.98
C MET A 276 20.64 17.80 -12.45
N PRO A 277 21.31 18.42 -13.40
CA PRO A 277 21.33 17.96 -14.79
C PRO A 277 21.82 16.53 -14.89
N TYR A 278 21.47 15.83 -15.97
CA TYR A 278 21.97 14.48 -16.22
C TYR A 278 23.51 14.47 -16.29
N ASP A 279 24.13 13.71 -15.41
CA ASP A 279 25.58 13.49 -15.38
C ASP A 279 25.87 12.01 -15.20
N GLY A 280 26.48 11.39 -16.23
CA GLY A 280 26.81 9.97 -16.23
C GLY A 280 27.84 9.59 -15.17
N LEU A 281 28.78 10.48 -14.81
CA LEU A 281 29.78 10.21 -13.77
C LEU A 281 29.16 10.13 -12.40
N VAL A 282 28.23 11.04 -12.08
CA VAL A 282 27.49 11.04 -10.81
C VAL A 282 26.62 9.79 -10.70
N ILE A 283 25.94 9.40 -11.78
CA ILE A 283 25.12 8.17 -11.82
C ILE A 283 25.99 6.95 -11.60
N ARG A 284 27.14 6.84 -12.27
CA ARG A 284 28.10 5.77 -12.10
C ARG A 284 28.59 5.66 -10.66
N GLU A 285 29.00 6.79 -10.07
CA GLU A 285 29.47 6.85 -8.69
C GLU A 285 28.37 6.42 -7.69
N ALA A 286 27.15 6.91 -7.87
CA ALA A 286 26.01 6.54 -7.02
C ALA A 286 25.73 5.03 -7.06
N ILE A 287 25.71 4.42 -8.25
CA ILE A 287 25.48 2.97 -8.43
C ILE A 287 26.63 2.16 -7.83
N GLN A 288 27.90 2.54 -8.13
CA GLN A 288 29.06 1.82 -7.62
C GLN A 288 29.17 1.90 -6.10
N ARG A 289 28.87 3.06 -5.51
CA ARG A 289 28.82 3.23 -4.07
C ARG A 289 27.81 2.30 -3.41
N GLU A 290 26.64 2.14 -4.02
CA GLU A 290 25.61 1.24 -3.51
C GLU A 290 26.06 -0.24 -3.62
N ARG A 291 26.60 -0.65 -4.77
CA ARG A 291 27.15 -2.00 -4.96
C ARG A 291 28.25 -2.35 -3.95
N HIS A 292 29.16 -1.41 -3.66
CA HIS A 292 30.23 -1.65 -2.68
C HIS A 292 29.70 -1.87 -1.25
N ARG A 293 28.50 -1.36 -0.95
CA ARG A 293 27.82 -1.61 0.33
C ARG A 293 26.94 -2.85 0.32
N GLY A 294 26.90 -3.58 -0.78
CA GLY A 294 25.98 -4.70 -0.97
C GLY A 294 24.53 -4.28 -1.17
N GLY A 295 24.31 -2.99 -1.47
CA GLY A 295 22.99 -2.42 -1.70
C GLY A 295 22.57 -2.48 -3.17
N GLN A 296 21.32 -2.05 -3.43
CA GLN A 296 20.68 -2.05 -4.73
C GLN A 296 20.15 -0.66 -5.07
N VAL A 297 19.90 -0.39 -6.35
CA VAL A 297 19.48 0.90 -6.84
C VAL A 297 18.17 0.80 -7.62
N PHE A 298 17.21 1.66 -7.32
CA PHE A 298 16.08 1.92 -8.20
C PHE A 298 16.46 2.97 -9.25
N TYR A 299 16.21 2.68 -10.51
CA TYR A 299 16.31 3.66 -11.58
C TYR A 299 14.96 3.82 -12.26
N VAL A 300 14.31 4.97 -12.09
CA VAL A 300 12.93 5.19 -12.52
C VAL A 300 12.89 6.10 -13.73
N CYS A 301 12.22 5.64 -14.78
CA CYS A 301 11.97 6.41 -16.01
C CYS A 301 10.50 6.79 -16.14
N PRO A 302 10.18 7.96 -16.71
CA PRO A 302 8.79 8.39 -16.90
C PRO A 302 8.04 7.59 -17.95
N ARG A 303 8.74 7.06 -18.96
CA ARG A 303 8.17 6.35 -20.10
C ARG A 303 8.87 5.02 -20.34
N ILE A 304 8.11 4.04 -20.89
CA ILE A 304 8.64 2.73 -21.26
C ILE A 304 9.70 2.87 -22.39
N GLU A 305 9.50 3.80 -23.29
CA GLU A 305 10.41 4.08 -24.43
C GLU A 305 11.80 4.53 -23.97
N ASP A 306 11.91 5.11 -22.79
CA ASP A 306 13.19 5.55 -22.24
C ASP A 306 14.02 4.39 -21.69
N LEU A 307 13.39 3.26 -21.33
CA LEU A 307 14.05 2.15 -20.64
C LEU A 307 15.20 1.55 -21.45
N SER A 308 14.98 1.22 -22.72
CA SER A 308 16.04 0.63 -23.55
C SER A 308 17.24 1.56 -23.73
N ARG A 309 16.97 2.85 -23.96
CA ARG A 309 18.02 3.85 -24.11
C ARG A 309 18.82 4.04 -22.82
N VAL A 310 18.15 4.06 -21.68
CA VAL A 310 18.80 4.16 -20.36
C VAL A 310 19.57 2.90 -20.05
N TYR A 311 19.03 1.71 -20.35
CA TYR A 311 19.71 0.44 -20.21
C TYR A 311 21.06 0.42 -20.95
N ASP A 312 21.06 0.78 -22.24
CA ASP A 312 22.26 0.82 -23.07
C ASP A 312 23.31 1.82 -22.53
N ARG A 313 22.85 2.95 -21.99
CA ARG A 313 23.73 3.93 -21.35
C ARG A 313 24.35 3.40 -20.08
N LEU A 314 23.59 2.73 -19.21
CA LEU A 314 24.06 2.17 -17.97
C LEU A 314 25.09 1.06 -18.20
N ILE A 315 24.88 0.17 -19.17
CA ILE A 315 25.85 -0.87 -19.56
C ILE A 315 27.14 -0.26 -20.11
N LYS A 316 27.06 0.84 -20.89
CA LYS A 316 28.26 1.56 -21.34
C LYS A 316 29.02 2.23 -20.20
N LEU A 317 28.33 2.71 -19.17
CA LEU A 317 28.94 3.33 -17.99
C LEU A 317 29.57 2.30 -17.03
N ILE A 318 28.92 1.15 -16.88
CA ILE A 318 29.31 0.07 -15.97
C ILE A 318 29.04 -1.27 -16.68
N PRO A 319 30.00 -1.85 -17.41
CA PRO A 319 29.79 -3.03 -18.25
C PRO A 319 29.35 -4.30 -17.53
N ASP A 320 29.69 -4.46 -16.24
CA ASP A 320 29.40 -5.62 -15.40
C ASP A 320 28.13 -5.43 -14.53
N LEU A 321 27.31 -4.40 -14.81
CA LEU A 321 26.12 -4.09 -14.05
C LEU A 321 24.99 -5.06 -14.35
N LYS A 322 24.45 -5.68 -13.31
CA LYS A 322 23.28 -6.56 -13.41
C LYS A 322 22.01 -5.72 -13.33
N ILE A 323 21.34 -5.52 -14.48
CA ILE A 323 20.17 -4.69 -14.58
C ILE A 323 18.94 -5.56 -14.86
N ALA A 324 17.91 -5.44 -14.03
CA ALA A 324 16.57 -5.90 -14.34
C ALA A 324 15.75 -4.74 -14.92
N SER A 325 14.92 -5.01 -15.94
CA SER A 325 14.02 -4.00 -16.52
C SER A 325 12.58 -4.41 -16.29
N ALA A 326 11.75 -3.49 -15.77
CA ALA A 326 10.37 -3.77 -15.39
C ALA A 326 9.42 -2.62 -15.77
N HIS A 327 8.25 -2.95 -16.35
CA HIS A 327 7.24 -1.96 -16.74
C HIS A 327 5.81 -2.53 -16.74
N GLY A 328 4.80 -1.68 -16.62
CA GLY A 328 3.39 -2.06 -16.46
C GLY A 328 2.72 -2.76 -17.65
N ARG A 329 3.40 -2.87 -18.80
CA ARG A 329 2.90 -3.65 -19.97
C ARG A 329 3.42 -5.09 -19.99
N MET A 330 4.27 -5.46 -19.03
CA MET A 330 4.74 -6.84 -18.91
C MET A 330 3.63 -7.76 -18.43
N VAL A 331 3.76 -9.04 -18.75
CA VAL A 331 2.88 -10.06 -18.17
C VAL A 331 3.07 -10.05 -16.65
N PRO A 332 2.00 -10.08 -15.86
CA PRO A 332 2.11 -10.00 -14.40
C PRO A 332 3.03 -11.06 -13.76
N SER A 333 3.10 -12.28 -14.35
CA SER A 333 4.03 -13.33 -13.89
C SER A 333 5.49 -12.89 -14.02
N ASP A 334 5.87 -12.41 -15.20
CA ASP A 334 7.25 -12.02 -15.50
C ASP A 334 7.68 -10.84 -14.64
N LEU A 335 6.75 -9.90 -14.41
CA LEU A 335 6.99 -8.78 -13.52
C LEU A 335 7.26 -9.24 -12.09
N GLU A 336 6.47 -10.19 -11.58
CA GLU A 336 6.66 -10.72 -10.23
C GLU A 336 7.98 -11.50 -10.11
N ASP A 337 8.36 -12.27 -11.12
CA ASP A 337 9.61 -13.02 -11.13
C ASP A 337 10.83 -12.06 -11.11
N ILE A 338 10.79 -11.00 -11.91
CA ILE A 338 11.81 -9.96 -11.91
C ILE A 338 11.91 -9.27 -10.55
N MET A 339 10.77 -8.91 -9.96
CA MET A 339 10.72 -8.25 -8.66
C MET A 339 11.20 -9.16 -7.54
N ALA A 340 10.84 -10.45 -7.58
CA ALA A 340 11.33 -11.45 -6.63
C ALA A 340 12.87 -11.61 -6.74
N ALA A 341 13.39 -11.78 -7.94
CA ALA A 341 14.82 -11.87 -8.19
C ALA A 341 15.60 -10.61 -7.77
N PHE A 342 14.99 -9.42 -7.93
CA PHE A 342 15.56 -8.18 -7.44
C PHE A 342 15.56 -8.13 -5.90
N CYS A 343 14.48 -8.52 -5.24
CA CYS A 343 14.44 -8.61 -3.77
C CYS A 343 15.46 -9.61 -3.20
N ASP A 344 15.71 -10.71 -3.92
CA ASP A 344 16.68 -11.74 -3.55
C ASP A 344 18.14 -11.32 -3.87
N GLY A 345 18.36 -10.09 -4.36
CA GLY A 345 19.71 -9.55 -4.62
C GLY A 345 20.38 -10.02 -5.93
N SER A 346 19.61 -10.64 -6.84
CA SER A 346 20.13 -11.13 -8.13
C SER A 346 20.54 -10.01 -9.09
N TYR A 347 20.04 -8.81 -8.89
CA TYR A 347 20.29 -7.62 -9.70
C TYR A 347 20.78 -6.44 -8.86
N ASP A 348 21.68 -5.64 -9.44
CA ASP A 348 22.20 -4.42 -8.81
C ASP A 348 21.25 -3.23 -9.00
N VAL A 349 20.60 -3.16 -10.16
CA VAL A 349 19.70 -2.06 -10.54
C VAL A 349 18.38 -2.59 -11.04
N LEU A 350 17.29 -2.04 -10.52
CA LEU A 350 15.97 -2.19 -11.11
C LEU A 350 15.64 -0.93 -11.93
N LEU A 351 15.68 -1.07 -13.25
CA LEU A 351 15.28 -0.05 -14.20
C LEU A 351 13.79 -0.19 -14.48
N SER A 352 12.98 0.79 -14.07
CA SER A 352 11.53 0.64 -14.14
C SER A 352 10.79 1.94 -14.46
N THR A 353 9.52 1.81 -14.77
CA THR A 353 8.57 2.93 -14.76
C THR A 353 7.91 3.02 -13.36
N HIS A 354 6.66 3.45 -13.25
CA HIS A 354 5.92 3.69 -11.99
C HIS A 354 5.64 2.45 -11.10
N ILE A 355 6.13 1.26 -11.46
CA ILE A 355 5.80 -0.02 -10.80
C ILE A 355 6.24 -0.07 -9.34
N ILE A 356 7.20 0.74 -8.96
CA ILE A 356 7.75 0.80 -7.58
C ILE A 356 6.71 1.36 -6.57
N GLU A 357 5.58 1.86 -7.04
CA GLU A 357 4.52 2.46 -6.19
C GLU A 357 3.78 1.43 -5.31
N SER A 358 3.93 0.13 -5.55
CA SER A 358 3.09 -0.94 -4.98
C SER A 358 3.45 -1.42 -3.57
N GLY A 359 3.87 -0.55 -2.66
CA GLY A 359 4.00 -0.92 -1.23
C GLY A 359 5.20 -1.81 -0.85
N LEU A 360 5.97 -2.28 -1.82
CA LEU A 360 7.11 -3.18 -1.60
C LEU A 360 8.19 -2.55 -0.74
N ASP A 361 8.66 -3.30 0.24
CA ASP A 361 9.83 -2.98 1.03
C ASP A 361 11.05 -3.76 0.51
N ILE A 362 12.08 -3.04 0.08
CA ILE A 362 13.34 -3.63 -0.35
C ILE A 362 14.46 -2.99 0.47
N PRO A 363 14.82 -3.61 1.61
CA PRO A 363 15.75 -3.02 2.57
C PRO A 363 17.11 -2.65 1.98
N ASN A 364 17.58 -3.42 1.00
CA ASN A 364 18.87 -3.22 0.35
C ASN A 364 18.85 -2.09 -0.71
N ALA A 365 17.68 -1.58 -1.11
CA ALA A 365 17.57 -0.53 -2.11
C ALA A 365 17.54 0.86 -1.44
N ASN A 366 18.71 1.43 -1.17
CA ASN A 366 18.86 2.70 -0.45
C ASN A 366 19.08 3.92 -1.35
N THR A 367 19.23 3.72 -2.64
CA THR A 367 19.39 4.78 -3.64
C THR A 367 18.32 4.69 -4.70
N ILE A 368 17.70 5.83 -5.02
CA ILE A 368 16.78 5.97 -6.15
C ILE A 368 17.27 7.07 -7.09
N ILE A 369 17.32 6.76 -8.38
CA ILE A 369 17.65 7.69 -9.45
C ILE A 369 16.41 7.90 -10.29
N ILE A 370 15.93 9.13 -10.40
CA ILE A 370 14.73 9.48 -11.16
C ILE A 370 15.13 10.23 -12.43
N HIS A 371 14.93 9.58 -13.57
CA HIS A 371 15.26 10.13 -14.88
C HIS A 371 14.19 11.13 -15.34
N ASN A 372 14.59 12.32 -15.78
CA ASN A 372 13.68 13.39 -16.21
C ASN A 372 12.58 13.66 -15.15
N SER A 373 12.99 14.01 -13.94
CA SER A 373 12.11 14.21 -12.79
C SER A 373 11.04 15.29 -13.02
N ASP A 374 11.27 16.22 -13.93
CA ASP A 374 10.31 17.24 -14.41
C ASP A 374 9.03 16.65 -15.03
N LYS A 375 9.08 15.40 -15.47
CA LYS A 375 7.94 14.69 -16.06
C LYS A 375 7.05 13.97 -15.05
N PHE A 376 7.44 13.98 -13.78
CA PHE A 376 6.68 13.38 -12.68
C PHE A 376 5.90 14.44 -11.91
N GLY A 377 4.69 14.08 -11.46
CA GLY A 377 3.94 14.90 -10.51
C GLY A 377 4.60 14.91 -9.13
N LEU A 378 4.42 15.98 -8.36
CA LEU A 378 5.03 16.15 -7.04
C LEU A 378 4.65 14.99 -6.08
N ALA A 379 3.38 14.58 -6.06
CA ALA A 379 2.92 13.45 -5.26
C ALA A 379 3.65 12.14 -5.61
N GLN A 380 3.89 11.89 -6.91
CA GLN A 380 4.64 10.72 -7.37
C GLN A 380 6.10 10.76 -6.91
N LEU A 381 6.74 11.93 -6.98
CA LEU A 381 8.11 12.12 -6.50
C LEU A 381 8.22 11.85 -4.99
N TYR A 382 7.25 12.28 -4.20
CA TYR A 382 7.20 11.98 -2.77
C TYR A 382 7.02 10.48 -2.50
N GLN A 383 6.14 9.80 -3.25
CA GLN A 383 5.95 8.35 -3.13
C GLN A 383 7.22 7.59 -3.50
N LEU A 384 7.88 7.95 -4.61
CA LEU A 384 9.15 7.36 -5.04
C LEU A 384 10.26 7.59 -4.01
N ARG A 385 10.36 8.80 -3.45
CA ARG A 385 11.31 9.11 -2.38
C ARG A 385 11.08 8.23 -1.16
N GLY A 386 9.84 7.94 -0.80
CA GLY A 386 9.48 7.08 0.32
C GLY A 386 9.87 5.60 0.15
N ARG A 387 10.38 5.19 -1.03
CA ARG A 387 10.81 3.81 -1.30
C ARG A 387 12.24 3.48 -0.86
N VAL A 388 13.02 4.47 -0.48
CA VAL A 388 14.41 4.32 -0.03
C VAL A 388 14.59 4.87 1.38
N GLY A 389 15.73 4.58 2.01
CA GLY A 389 16.05 5.06 3.35
C GLY A 389 15.30 4.32 4.46
N ARG A 390 15.20 2.99 4.34
CA ARG A 390 14.49 2.14 5.30
C ARG A 390 15.40 1.22 6.11
N SER A 391 16.69 1.16 5.78
CA SER A 391 17.70 0.37 6.50
C SER A 391 18.53 1.25 7.42
#